data_8c68dd9615373990887b9342dad998fa
#
_entry.id   8c68dd9615373990887b9342dad998fa
#
_cell.length_a   1.000
_cell.length_b   1.000
_cell.length_c   1.000
_cell.angle_alpha   90.00
_cell.angle_beta   90.00
_cell.angle_gamma   90.00
#
_symmetry.space_group_name_H-M   'P 1'
#
loop_
_entity.id
_entity.type
_entity.pdbx_description
1 polymer ?
#
loop_
_entity_poly.entity_id
_entity_poly.type
_entity_poly.pdbx_seq_one_letter_code
_entity_poly.pdbx_strand_id
1 'polypeptide(L)'
;MIQVIKEICEESNHTYGYRRVTQALRNRGLIVNHKKVLRIMKEYNLTCTKFTHRGRKYRSFKGKVGKVAQNILNRRFKTSLPFQKVVTDITEFKLMNGQKLYLSPFMDLYSSEIISFKISSCPTLDIVINPLKEMIERRPNLDHRLTIHSDQGWHYQHSQYTRLLKDHKIFQSMSRKGNCLDNSVMENFFGLLKQEMYYGQEFKDFQDLEQAIHQYINFYNNERIKSKLKGLSPKNYRRQTFEIIY
;
A
#
# COMPACT_ATOMS: atom_id res chain seq x y z
N MET A 1 11.86 -1.65 30.04
CA MET A 1 10.55 -1.43 29.40
C MET A 1 10.43 -0.06 28.75
N ILE A 2 10.68 1.04 29.48
CA ILE A 2 10.66 2.41 28.90
C ILE A 2 11.65 2.50 27.74
N GLN A 3 12.85 2.01 27.90
CA GLN A 3 13.86 1.99 26.85
C GLN A 3 13.39 1.24 25.60
N VAL A 4 12.78 0.07 25.77
CA VAL A 4 12.25 -0.72 24.63
C VAL A 4 11.10 0.01 23.92
N ILE A 5 10.27 0.77 24.65
CA ILE A 5 9.23 1.59 24.04
C ILE A 5 9.85 2.73 23.22
N LYS A 6 10.92 3.37 23.70
CA LYS A 6 11.63 4.42 22.97
C LYS A 6 12.23 3.85 21.67
N GLU A 7 12.91 2.73 21.74
CA GLU A 7 13.48 2.03 20.57
C GLU A 7 12.41 1.72 19.52
N ILE A 8 11.25 1.17 19.93
CA ILE A 8 10.15 0.89 19.01
C ILE A 8 9.62 2.18 18.35
N CYS A 9 9.54 3.27 19.09
CA CYS A 9 9.09 4.55 18.55
C CYS A 9 10.11 5.10 17.54
N GLU A 10 11.41 5.01 17.81
CA GLU A 10 12.50 5.43 16.94
C GLU A 10 12.55 4.58 15.67
N GLU A 11 12.55 3.25 15.79
CA GLU A 11 12.52 2.31 14.66
C GLU A 11 11.33 2.53 13.73
N SER A 12 10.20 2.95 14.29
CA SER A 12 9.01 3.27 13.50
C SER A 12 8.95 4.72 13.05
N ASN A 13 10.00 5.52 13.20
CA ASN A 13 10.03 6.96 12.91
C ASN A 13 8.82 7.71 13.52
N HIS A 14 8.47 7.39 14.75
CA HIS A 14 7.32 7.94 15.48
C HIS A 14 5.97 7.83 14.75
N THR A 15 5.82 6.83 13.86
CA THR A 15 4.56 6.59 13.15
C THR A 15 3.61 5.68 13.92
N TYR A 16 4.11 4.98 14.96
CA TYR A 16 3.30 4.05 15.75
C TYR A 16 2.58 4.74 16.91
N GLY A 17 1.26 4.57 16.94
CA GLY A 17 0.48 4.85 18.15
C GLY A 17 0.57 3.69 19.15
N TYR A 18 0.13 3.92 20.39
CA TYR A 18 0.25 2.98 21.52
C TYR A 18 -0.21 1.55 21.20
N ARG A 19 -1.21 1.35 20.34
CA ARG A 19 -1.70 0.00 19.98
C ARG A 19 -0.66 -0.80 19.20
N ARG A 20 0.05 -0.16 18.24
CA ARG A 20 1.13 -0.80 17.49
C ARG A 20 2.37 -0.99 18.37
N VAL A 21 2.70 -0.04 19.21
CA VAL A 21 3.78 -0.19 20.20
C VAL A 21 3.48 -1.36 21.14
N THR A 22 2.25 -1.52 21.63
CA THR A 22 1.84 -2.66 22.45
C THR A 22 2.02 -3.98 21.68
N GLN A 23 1.68 -4.02 20.39
CA GLN A 23 1.84 -5.21 19.57
C GLN A 23 3.33 -5.51 19.30
N ALA A 24 4.15 -4.49 19.06
CA ALA A 24 5.59 -4.64 18.90
C ALA A 24 6.26 -5.18 20.16
N LEU A 25 5.86 -4.69 21.35
CA LEU A 25 6.29 -5.24 22.61
C LEU A 25 5.94 -6.72 22.74
N ARG A 26 4.71 -7.08 22.38
CA ARG A 26 4.24 -8.46 22.41
C ARG A 26 5.02 -9.36 21.47
N ASN A 27 5.35 -8.88 20.27
CA ASN A 27 6.21 -9.60 19.32
C ASN A 27 7.63 -9.81 19.83
N ARG A 28 8.11 -8.96 20.75
CA ARG A 28 9.40 -9.09 21.49
C ARG A 28 9.28 -9.92 22.78
N GLY A 29 8.14 -10.59 23.00
CA GLY A 29 7.91 -11.41 24.19
C GLY A 29 7.46 -10.64 25.44
N LEU A 30 7.25 -9.31 25.35
CA LEU A 30 6.85 -8.46 26.47
C LEU A 30 5.34 -8.25 26.52
N ILE A 31 4.65 -8.94 27.42
CA ILE A 31 3.20 -8.82 27.61
C ILE A 31 2.90 -7.64 28.54
N VAL A 32 2.43 -6.54 27.96
CA VAL A 32 2.15 -5.28 28.69
C VAL A 32 0.74 -4.81 28.35
N ASN A 33 0.04 -4.29 29.37
CA ASN A 33 -1.29 -3.69 29.16
C ASN A 33 -1.15 -2.40 28.31
N HIS A 34 -1.97 -2.26 27.29
CA HIS A 34 -1.97 -1.11 26.38
C HIS A 34 -2.22 0.23 27.08
N LYS A 35 -2.98 0.25 28.21
CA LYS A 35 -3.17 1.46 29.03
C LYS A 35 -1.86 1.92 29.66
N LYS A 36 -1.01 0.97 30.14
CA LYS A 36 0.32 1.28 30.69
C LYS A 36 1.25 1.81 29.60
N VAL A 37 1.22 1.20 28.39
CA VAL A 37 2.00 1.69 27.25
C VAL A 37 1.59 3.11 26.89
N LEU A 38 0.29 3.41 26.79
CA LEU A 38 -0.21 4.75 26.48
C LEU A 38 0.25 5.78 27.55
N ARG A 39 0.20 5.43 28.84
CA ARG A 39 0.67 6.30 29.92
C ARG A 39 2.15 6.64 29.75
N ILE A 40 3.00 5.62 29.55
CA ILE A 40 4.44 5.82 29.33
C ILE A 40 4.69 6.68 28.10
N MET A 41 4.03 6.40 26.98
CA MET A 41 4.21 7.19 25.75
C MET A 41 3.83 8.67 25.95
N LYS A 42 2.81 8.97 26.75
CA LYS A 42 2.45 10.36 27.10
C LYS A 42 3.48 11.02 28.01
N GLU A 43 3.90 10.32 29.05
CA GLU A 43 4.86 10.80 30.07
C GLU A 43 6.23 11.14 29.43
N TYR A 44 6.67 10.36 28.44
CA TYR A 44 7.94 10.54 27.77
C TYR A 44 7.84 11.24 26.40
N ASN A 45 6.70 11.86 26.07
CA ASN A 45 6.46 12.55 24.77
C ASN A 45 6.74 11.68 23.52
N LEU A 46 6.44 10.38 23.60
CA LEU A 46 6.63 9.40 22.53
C LEU A 46 5.38 9.17 21.67
N THR A 47 4.41 10.07 21.76
CA THR A 47 3.16 9.95 20.99
C THR A 47 3.39 10.16 19.51
N CYS A 48 2.63 9.44 18.68
CA CYS A 48 2.71 9.57 17.22
C CYS A 48 2.47 11.03 16.77
N THR A 49 3.40 11.59 16.01
CA THR A 49 3.35 12.98 15.50
C THR A 49 2.83 13.06 14.07
N LYS A 50 2.60 11.93 13.44
CA LYS A 50 2.10 11.84 12.05
C LYS A 50 0.56 11.89 12.03
N PHE A 51 -0.03 11.94 10.86
CA PHE A 51 -1.49 12.00 10.65
C PHE A 51 -2.14 13.34 11.04
N THR A 52 -1.40 14.43 10.92
CA THR A 52 -1.89 15.79 11.20
C THR A 52 -2.59 16.42 9.99
N HIS A 53 -2.27 15.98 8.77
CA HIS A 53 -2.88 16.51 7.55
C HIS A 53 -4.25 15.90 7.29
N ARG A 54 -5.27 16.76 7.10
CA ARG A 54 -6.58 16.33 6.61
C ARG A 54 -6.51 16.11 5.10
N GLY A 55 -6.95 14.94 4.63
CA GLY A 55 -7.06 14.66 3.19
C GLY A 55 -7.99 15.66 2.50
N ARG A 56 -7.65 16.06 1.27
CA ARG A 56 -8.52 16.88 0.42
C ARG A 56 -9.74 16.07 0.00
N LYS A 57 -10.90 16.74 -0.17
CA LYS A 57 -12.10 16.10 -0.72
C LYS A 57 -11.80 15.55 -2.11
N TYR A 58 -12.21 14.33 -2.34
CA TYR A 58 -12.10 13.64 -3.63
C TYR A 58 -12.88 14.40 -4.72
N ARG A 59 -12.25 14.54 -5.90
CA ARG A 59 -12.92 15.04 -7.11
C ARG A 59 -12.87 13.94 -8.16
N SER A 60 -14.04 13.41 -8.55
CA SER A 60 -14.15 12.38 -9.59
C SER A 60 -13.74 12.94 -10.96
N PHE A 61 -13.06 12.12 -11.75
CA PHE A 61 -12.72 12.45 -13.14
C PHE A 61 -14.01 12.57 -13.99
N LYS A 62 -14.14 13.72 -14.70
CA LYS A 62 -15.31 14.03 -15.53
C LYS A 62 -15.10 13.75 -17.04
N GLY A 63 -13.96 13.18 -17.44
CA GLY A 63 -13.60 12.92 -18.84
C GLY A 63 -14.40 11.80 -19.49
N LYS A 64 -14.22 11.65 -20.83
CA LYS A 64 -14.76 10.51 -21.60
C LYS A 64 -14.07 9.23 -21.14
N VAL A 65 -14.88 8.19 -20.92
CA VAL A 65 -14.42 6.87 -20.49
C VAL A 65 -14.46 5.95 -21.70
N GLY A 66 -13.37 5.23 -21.96
CA GLY A 66 -13.30 4.22 -23.01
C GLY A 66 -14.02 2.91 -22.61
N LYS A 67 -13.50 1.77 -23.04
CA LYS A 67 -14.06 0.46 -22.70
C LYS A 67 -13.72 0.09 -21.26
N VAL A 68 -14.73 0.02 -20.41
CA VAL A 68 -14.61 -0.27 -18.96
C VAL A 68 -14.94 -1.72 -18.67
N ALA A 69 -14.08 -2.41 -17.90
CA ALA A 69 -14.40 -3.73 -17.39
C ALA A 69 -15.43 -3.67 -16.25
N GLN A 70 -16.19 -4.76 -16.08
CA GLN A 70 -17.17 -4.87 -15.01
C GLN A 70 -16.51 -4.85 -13.64
N ASN A 71 -17.16 -4.25 -12.61
CA ASN A 71 -16.70 -4.33 -11.24
C ASN A 71 -16.96 -5.73 -10.64
N ILE A 72 -16.01 -6.63 -10.82
CA ILE A 72 -16.07 -7.99 -10.28
C ILE A 72 -15.79 -7.99 -8.76
N LEU A 73 -14.90 -7.10 -8.31
CA LEU A 73 -14.48 -7.03 -6.91
C LEU A 73 -15.66 -6.68 -5.98
N ASN A 74 -16.49 -5.73 -6.40
CA ASN A 74 -17.70 -5.28 -5.73
C ASN A 74 -17.50 -5.06 -4.21
N ARG A 75 -16.42 -4.35 -3.85
CA ARG A 75 -15.96 -4.06 -2.46
C ARG A 75 -15.65 -5.29 -1.60
N ARG A 76 -15.60 -6.48 -2.17
CA ARG A 76 -15.21 -7.71 -1.47
C ARG A 76 -13.70 -7.79 -1.34
N PHE A 77 -13.11 -6.91 -0.53
CA PHE A 77 -11.65 -6.78 -0.34
C PHE A 77 -11.02 -7.90 0.49
N LYS A 78 -11.81 -8.69 1.20
CA LYS A 78 -11.29 -9.85 1.91
C LYS A 78 -11.00 -10.98 0.94
N THR A 79 -9.87 -11.63 1.12
CA THR A 79 -9.48 -12.84 0.40
C THR A 79 -8.93 -13.88 1.38
N SER A 80 -9.05 -15.14 1.04
CA SER A 80 -8.54 -16.26 1.85
C SER A 80 -7.15 -16.71 1.45
N LEU A 81 -6.69 -16.33 0.24
CA LEU A 81 -5.43 -16.78 -0.34
C LEU A 81 -4.64 -15.61 -0.92
N PRO A 82 -3.28 -15.67 -0.84
CA PRO A 82 -2.41 -14.73 -1.52
C PRO A 82 -2.63 -14.76 -3.04
N PHE A 83 -2.39 -13.64 -3.71
CA PHE A 83 -2.55 -13.47 -5.17
C PHE A 83 -3.95 -13.80 -5.73
N GLN A 84 -4.97 -13.89 -4.89
CA GLN A 84 -6.35 -14.07 -5.37
C GLN A 84 -6.94 -12.75 -5.88
N LYS A 85 -6.65 -11.66 -5.21
CA LYS A 85 -7.08 -10.32 -5.60
C LYS A 85 -5.95 -9.33 -5.37
N VAL A 86 -5.61 -8.59 -6.42
CA VAL A 86 -4.62 -7.51 -6.40
C VAL A 86 -5.31 -6.22 -6.76
N VAL A 87 -4.92 -5.13 -6.10
CA VAL A 87 -5.42 -3.79 -6.42
C VAL A 87 -4.27 -2.91 -6.86
N THR A 88 -4.55 -1.97 -7.76
CA THR A 88 -3.58 -1.02 -8.29
C THR A 88 -4.23 0.34 -8.53
N ASP A 89 -3.44 1.38 -8.49
CA ASP A 89 -3.81 2.76 -8.78
C ASP A 89 -2.54 3.59 -9.00
N ILE A 90 -2.70 4.81 -9.49
CA ILE A 90 -1.58 5.74 -9.67
C ILE A 90 -1.76 6.93 -8.74
N THR A 91 -0.71 7.28 -8.00
CA THR A 91 -0.69 8.50 -7.19
C THR A 91 0.41 9.46 -7.65
N GLU A 92 0.14 10.75 -7.52
CA GLU A 92 1.06 11.84 -7.83
C GLU A 92 1.67 12.42 -6.56
N PHE A 93 2.94 12.75 -6.63
CA PHE A 93 3.67 13.59 -5.68
C PHE A 93 4.17 14.83 -6.41
N LYS A 94 4.31 15.94 -5.68
CA LYS A 94 4.86 17.20 -6.19
C LYS A 94 6.10 17.56 -5.40
N LEU A 95 7.17 17.88 -6.09
CA LEU A 95 8.36 18.47 -5.52
C LEU A 95 8.17 19.99 -5.35
N MET A 96 9.00 20.62 -4.52
CA MET A 96 8.94 22.08 -4.29
C MET A 96 9.21 22.88 -5.57
N ASN A 97 10.05 22.36 -6.46
CA ASN A 97 10.36 22.96 -7.78
C ASN A 97 9.22 22.78 -8.81
N GLY A 98 8.07 22.22 -8.41
CA GLY A 98 6.91 22.00 -9.29
C GLY A 98 6.96 20.72 -10.11
N GLN A 99 8.08 20.00 -10.13
CA GLN A 99 8.18 18.70 -10.80
C GLN A 99 7.24 17.68 -10.15
N LYS A 100 6.82 16.69 -10.94
CA LYS A 100 5.92 15.63 -10.49
C LYS A 100 6.60 14.28 -10.55
N LEU A 101 6.21 13.44 -9.62
CA LEU A 101 6.57 12.04 -9.57
C LEU A 101 5.31 11.21 -9.42
N TYR A 102 5.23 10.12 -10.14
CA TYR A 102 4.09 9.19 -10.14
C TYR A 102 4.53 7.83 -9.62
N LEU A 103 3.69 7.22 -8.81
CA LEU A 103 3.88 5.88 -8.25
C LEU A 103 2.69 5.00 -8.61
N SER A 104 2.95 3.84 -9.19
CA SER A 104 1.96 2.82 -9.51
C SER A 104 2.31 1.49 -8.84
N PRO A 105 1.75 1.17 -7.68
CA PRO A 105 1.97 -0.10 -6.99
C PRO A 105 0.89 -1.14 -7.32
N PHE A 106 1.25 -2.42 -7.23
CA PHE A 106 0.33 -3.56 -7.20
C PHE A 106 0.33 -4.17 -5.80
N MET A 107 -0.83 -4.14 -5.13
CA MET A 107 -0.98 -4.61 -3.75
C MET A 107 -1.83 -5.86 -3.70
N ASP A 108 -1.31 -6.92 -3.06
CA ASP A 108 -2.09 -8.10 -2.72
C ASP A 108 -3.08 -7.81 -1.59
N LEU A 109 -4.34 -8.14 -1.78
CA LEU A 109 -5.37 -7.89 -0.76
C LEU A 109 -5.31 -8.84 0.43
N TYR A 110 -4.70 -10.01 0.28
CA TYR A 110 -4.56 -10.97 1.37
C TYR A 110 -3.64 -10.46 2.47
N SER A 111 -2.43 -10.11 2.07
CA SER A 111 -1.36 -9.63 2.98
C SER A 111 -1.25 -8.12 3.06
N SER A 112 -1.85 -7.39 2.13
CA SER A 112 -1.61 -5.98 1.87
C SER A 112 -0.14 -5.68 1.49
N GLU A 113 0.60 -6.66 0.97
CA GLU A 113 1.97 -6.48 0.48
C GLU A 113 1.98 -5.73 -0.86
N ILE A 114 2.88 -4.78 -1.02
CA ILE A 114 3.20 -4.20 -2.33
C ILE A 114 4.11 -5.20 -3.05
N ILE A 115 3.56 -5.91 -4.03
CA ILE A 115 4.26 -6.97 -4.76
C ILE A 115 5.27 -6.37 -5.72
N SER A 116 4.85 -5.37 -6.46
CA SER A 116 5.65 -4.64 -7.43
C SER A 116 5.20 -3.19 -7.52
N PHE A 117 6.05 -2.32 -8.01
CA PHE A 117 5.70 -0.91 -8.24
C PHE A 117 6.65 -0.28 -9.25
N LYS A 118 6.20 0.81 -9.85
CA LYS A 118 7.03 1.66 -10.72
C LYS A 118 6.90 3.11 -10.30
N ILE A 119 8.03 3.82 -10.32
CA ILE A 119 8.12 5.27 -10.14
C ILE A 119 8.51 5.87 -11.48
N SER A 120 7.93 7.03 -11.82
CA SER A 120 8.22 7.73 -13.06
C SER A 120 7.95 9.22 -12.93
N SER A 121 8.67 10.03 -13.68
CA SER A 121 8.40 11.48 -13.84
C SER A 121 7.17 11.75 -14.72
N CYS A 122 6.75 10.78 -15.54
CA CYS A 122 5.62 10.90 -16.45
C CYS A 122 4.69 9.69 -16.31
N PRO A 123 3.36 9.88 -16.30
CA PRO A 123 2.39 8.79 -16.20
C PRO A 123 2.13 8.17 -17.59
N THR A 124 3.19 7.63 -18.22
CA THR A 124 3.12 6.88 -19.48
C THR A 124 2.52 5.49 -19.25
N LEU A 125 2.23 4.74 -20.31
CA LEU A 125 1.67 3.40 -20.17
C LEU A 125 2.61 2.43 -19.42
N ASP A 126 3.91 2.62 -19.55
CA ASP A 126 4.93 1.76 -18.92
C ASP A 126 4.86 1.78 -17.37
N ILE A 127 4.29 2.84 -16.80
CA ILE A 127 4.14 2.94 -15.33
C ILE A 127 3.22 1.85 -14.78
N VAL A 128 2.32 1.29 -15.58
CA VAL A 128 1.44 0.19 -15.19
C VAL A 128 1.85 -1.15 -15.80
N ILE A 129 2.45 -1.15 -17.01
CA ILE A 129 2.85 -2.37 -17.70
C ILE A 129 4.05 -3.04 -17.02
N ASN A 130 5.08 -2.26 -16.67
CA ASN A 130 6.29 -2.84 -16.08
C ASN A 130 6.01 -3.50 -14.72
N PRO A 131 5.35 -2.84 -13.74
CA PRO A 131 5.04 -3.51 -12.49
C PRO A 131 4.01 -4.64 -12.64
N LEU A 132 3.13 -4.60 -13.65
CA LEU A 132 2.24 -5.72 -13.94
C LEU A 132 3.03 -6.96 -14.37
N LYS A 133 4.02 -6.82 -15.28
CA LYS A 133 4.89 -7.94 -15.70
C LYS A 133 5.65 -8.49 -14.49
N GLU A 134 6.28 -7.63 -13.71
CA GLU A 134 7.01 -8.02 -12.51
C GLU A 134 6.12 -8.76 -11.49
N MET A 135 4.88 -8.30 -11.29
CA MET A 135 3.91 -8.95 -10.40
C MET A 135 3.54 -10.35 -10.93
N ILE A 136 3.36 -10.50 -12.26
CA ILE A 136 3.07 -11.78 -12.90
C ILE A 136 4.24 -12.76 -12.71
N GLU A 137 5.48 -12.31 -12.92
CA GLU A 137 6.70 -13.12 -12.73
C GLU A 137 6.88 -13.55 -11.27
N ARG A 138 6.55 -12.69 -10.32
CA ARG A 138 6.64 -13.00 -8.89
C ARG A 138 5.49 -13.87 -8.37
N ARG A 139 4.44 -14.07 -9.17
CA ARG A 139 3.32 -14.90 -8.79
C ARG A 139 3.72 -16.36 -8.80
N PRO A 140 3.58 -17.11 -7.69
CA PRO A 140 3.76 -18.55 -7.69
C PRO A 140 2.76 -19.24 -8.64
N ASN A 141 3.04 -20.47 -9.04
CA ASN A 141 2.06 -21.30 -9.72
C ASN A 141 0.96 -21.70 -8.74
N LEU A 142 -0.24 -21.13 -8.91
CA LEU A 142 -1.37 -21.29 -8.02
C LEU A 142 -2.61 -21.73 -8.80
N ASP A 143 -3.37 -22.66 -8.28
CA ASP A 143 -4.57 -23.20 -8.93
C ASP A 143 -5.74 -22.21 -9.00
N HIS A 144 -5.71 -21.15 -8.19
CA HIS A 144 -6.77 -20.15 -8.20
C HIS A 144 -6.49 -18.99 -9.16
N ARG A 145 -7.57 -18.40 -9.67
CA ARG A 145 -7.49 -17.26 -10.60
C ARG A 145 -7.17 -15.97 -9.86
N LEU A 146 -6.37 -15.14 -10.51
CA LEU A 146 -6.07 -13.78 -10.07
C LEU A 146 -7.07 -12.79 -10.66
N THR A 147 -7.56 -11.86 -9.83
CA THR A 147 -8.33 -10.69 -10.25
C THR A 147 -7.54 -9.43 -9.93
N ILE A 148 -7.31 -8.57 -10.92
CA ILE A 148 -6.70 -7.25 -10.71
C ILE A 148 -7.78 -6.19 -10.80
N HIS A 149 -7.87 -5.35 -9.77
CA HIS A 149 -8.82 -4.25 -9.70
C HIS A 149 -8.11 -2.90 -9.73
N SER A 150 -8.65 -1.99 -10.54
CA SER A 150 -8.17 -0.61 -10.68
C SER A 150 -9.33 0.38 -10.74
N ASP A 151 -9.02 1.66 -10.79
CA ASP A 151 -9.94 2.68 -11.25
C ASP A 151 -10.18 2.59 -12.77
N GLN A 152 -10.92 3.57 -13.33
CA GLN A 152 -11.18 3.66 -14.77
C GLN A 152 -10.11 4.50 -15.51
N GLY A 153 -8.90 4.60 -15.02
CA GLY A 153 -7.80 5.30 -15.68
C GLY A 153 -7.53 4.75 -17.08
N TRP A 154 -7.14 5.62 -18.02
CA TRP A 154 -6.91 5.23 -19.41
C TRP A 154 -5.82 4.15 -19.56
N HIS A 155 -4.84 4.13 -18.67
CA HIS A 155 -3.77 3.12 -18.64
C HIS A 155 -4.32 1.69 -18.56
N TYR A 156 -5.33 1.50 -17.70
CA TYR A 156 -5.96 0.20 -17.45
C TYR A 156 -6.94 -0.21 -18.54
N GLN A 157 -7.37 0.74 -19.39
CA GLN A 157 -8.24 0.51 -20.56
C GLN A 157 -7.45 0.26 -21.84
N HIS A 158 -6.14 0.54 -21.82
CA HIS A 158 -5.29 0.41 -23.01
C HIS A 158 -5.18 -1.05 -23.46
N SER A 159 -5.17 -1.26 -24.78
CA SER A 159 -5.16 -2.61 -25.41
C SER A 159 -3.99 -3.47 -24.95
N GLN A 160 -2.80 -2.89 -24.81
CA GLN A 160 -1.61 -3.61 -24.33
C GLN A 160 -1.79 -4.13 -22.90
N TYR A 161 -2.39 -3.34 -21.99
CA TYR A 161 -2.67 -3.77 -20.62
C TYR A 161 -3.70 -4.90 -20.60
N THR A 162 -4.83 -4.72 -21.29
CA THR A 162 -5.90 -5.72 -21.33
C THR A 162 -5.48 -7.01 -22.03
N ARG A 163 -4.63 -6.93 -23.06
CA ARG A 163 -4.04 -8.10 -23.73
C ARG A 163 -3.14 -8.87 -22.80
N LEU A 164 -2.24 -8.18 -22.06
CA LEU A 164 -1.35 -8.82 -21.09
C LEU A 164 -2.12 -9.58 -20.00
N LEU A 165 -3.21 -9.00 -19.48
CA LEU A 165 -4.08 -9.70 -18.53
C LEU A 165 -4.72 -10.96 -19.13
N LYS A 166 -5.20 -10.85 -20.38
CA LYS A 166 -5.85 -11.96 -21.08
C LYS A 166 -4.86 -13.11 -21.35
N ASP A 167 -3.65 -12.79 -21.83
CA ASP A 167 -2.61 -13.76 -22.14
C ASP A 167 -2.21 -14.58 -20.89
N HIS A 168 -2.26 -13.96 -19.70
CA HIS A 168 -1.98 -14.60 -18.42
C HIS A 168 -3.24 -15.09 -17.66
N LYS A 169 -4.42 -15.13 -18.32
CA LYS A 169 -5.70 -15.57 -17.73
C LYS A 169 -6.07 -14.85 -16.42
N ILE A 170 -5.78 -13.54 -16.36
CA ILE A 170 -6.06 -12.67 -15.23
C ILE A 170 -7.37 -11.92 -15.48
N PHE A 171 -8.27 -11.92 -14.50
CA PHE A 171 -9.51 -11.15 -14.58
C PHE A 171 -9.26 -9.66 -14.31
N GLN A 172 -9.78 -8.83 -15.19
CA GLN A 172 -9.82 -7.39 -14.97
C GLN A 172 -11.11 -7.00 -14.25
N SER A 173 -10.98 -6.13 -13.25
CA SER A 173 -12.09 -5.51 -12.54
C SER A 173 -11.83 -4.00 -12.44
N MET A 174 -12.84 -3.19 -12.66
CA MET A 174 -12.72 -1.73 -12.55
C MET A 174 -13.77 -1.13 -11.61
N SER A 175 -13.39 -0.09 -10.89
CA SER A 175 -14.29 0.69 -10.05
C SER A 175 -15.44 1.28 -10.87
N ARG A 176 -16.59 1.48 -10.26
CA ARG A 176 -17.69 2.23 -10.88
C ARG A 176 -17.31 3.71 -10.99
N LYS A 177 -17.82 4.38 -12.03
CA LYS A 177 -17.54 5.80 -12.26
C LYS A 177 -17.92 6.64 -11.03
N GLY A 178 -17.00 7.47 -10.57
CA GLY A 178 -17.22 8.39 -9.45
C GLY A 178 -17.36 7.72 -8.07
N ASN A 179 -17.02 6.43 -7.94
CA ASN A 179 -17.15 5.69 -6.69
C ASN A 179 -15.77 5.34 -6.10
N CYS A 180 -15.21 6.28 -5.32
CA CYS A 180 -13.92 6.12 -4.66
C CYS A 180 -13.87 4.93 -3.69
N LEU A 181 -14.99 4.56 -3.08
CA LEU A 181 -15.07 3.42 -2.16
C LEU A 181 -14.73 2.08 -2.83
N ASP A 182 -14.83 2.00 -4.16
CA ASP A 182 -14.50 0.79 -4.89
C ASP A 182 -12.98 0.54 -4.96
N ASN A 183 -12.12 1.58 -4.75
CA ASN A 183 -10.66 1.46 -4.66
C ASN A 183 -10.08 1.98 -3.32
N SER A 184 -10.90 1.96 -2.28
CA SER A 184 -10.56 2.52 -0.96
C SER A 184 -9.30 1.92 -0.31
N VAL A 185 -8.91 0.70 -0.68
CA VAL A 185 -7.69 0.07 -0.15
C VAL A 185 -6.44 0.79 -0.66
N MET A 186 -6.40 1.14 -1.95
CA MET A 186 -5.27 1.89 -2.52
C MET A 186 -5.27 3.33 -2.02
N GLU A 187 -6.44 3.98 -1.93
CA GLU A 187 -6.55 5.32 -1.34
C GLU A 187 -6.02 5.35 0.11
N ASN A 188 -6.34 4.32 0.91
CA ASN A 188 -5.82 4.19 2.26
C ASN A 188 -4.30 4.01 2.27
N PHE A 189 -3.75 3.18 1.39
CA PHE A 189 -2.29 2.99 1.28
C PHE A 189 -1.59 4.31 0.92
N PHE A 190 -2.08 5.03 -0.09
CA PHE A 190 -1.51 6.32 -0.47
C PHE A 190 -1.63 7.37 0.64
N GLY A 191 -2.74 7.37 1.36
CA GLY A 191 -2.91 8.20 2.55
C GLY A 191 -1.86 7.91 3.61
N LEU A 192 -1.62 6.61 3.92
CA LEU A 192 -0.59 6.20 4.87
C LEU A 192 0.82 6.60 4.42
N LEU A 193 1.17 6.29 3.17
CA LEU A 193 2.47 6.62 2.61
C LEU A 193 2.73 8.13 2.67
N LYS A 194 1.76 8.94 2.23
CA LYS A 194 1.89 10.40 2.23
C LYS A 194 1.98 10.98 3.65
N GLN A 195 1.23 10.45 4.60
CA GLN A 195 1.26 10.91 6.00
C GLN A 195 2.54 10.51 6.74
N GLU A 196 3.04 9.31 6.47
CA GLU A 196 4.19 8.76 7.20
C GLU A 196 5.54 9.21 6.61
N MET A 197 5.62 9.45 5.29
CA MET A 197 6.88 9.72 4.61
C MET A 197 6.94 11.08 3.86
N TYR A 198 5.83 11.54 3.29
CA TYR A 198 5.89 12.68 2.37
C TYR A 198 5.52 14.02 3.02
N TYR A 199 4.39 14.09 3.78
CA TYR A 199 3.96 15.37 4.35
C TYR A 199 4.89 15.83 5.47
N GLY A 200 5.27 17.13 5.41
CA GLY A 200 6.19 17.73 6.37
C GLY A 200 7.66 17.36 6.12
N GLN A 201 7.97 16.79 4.96
CA GLN A 201 9.33 16.57 4.50
C GLN A 201 9.61 17.43 3.26
N GLU A 202 10.86 17.84 3.10
CA GLU A 202 11.36 18.52 1.93
C GLU A 202 12.27 17.58 1.14
N PHE A 203 11.97 17.41 -0.15
CA PHE A 203 12.75 16.58 -1.05
C PHE A 203 13.44 17.50 -2.07
N LYS A 204 14.75 17.35 -2.20
CA LYS A 204 15.58 18.23 -3.04
C LYS A 204 15.28 18.05 -4.51
N ASP A 205 15.17 16.80 -4.94
CA ASP A 205 14.97 16.43 -6.34
C ASP A 205 14.17 15.14 -6.49
N PHE A 206 14.03 14.68 -7.73
CA PHE A 206 13.33 13.46 -8.08
C PHE A 206 13.96 12.24 -7.42
N GLN A 207 15.30 12.15 -7.39
CA GLN A 207 16.04 10.99 -6.89
C GLN A 207 15.88 10.84 -5.37
N ASP A 208 15.93 11.96 -4.64
CA ASP A 208 15.71 11.98 -3.20
C ASP A 208 14.31 11.45 -2.83
N LEU A 209 13.27 11.93 -3.53
CA LEU A 209 11.91 11.44 -3.31
C LEU A 209 11.73 9.98 -3.76
N GLU A 210 12.32 9.57 -4.87
CA GLU A 210 12.29 8.20 -5.36
C GLU A 210 12.91 7.25 -4.34
N GLN A 211 14.08 7.59 -3.81
CA GLN A 211 14.76 6.81 -2.78
C GLN A 211 13.91 6.69 -1.50
N ALA A 212 13.30 7.79 -1.06
CA ALA A 212 12.43 7.79 0.11
C ALA A 212 11.20 6.87 -0.09
N ILE A 213 10.60 6.85 -1.28
CA ILE A 213 9.51 5.93 -1.62
C ILE A 213 9.98 4.48 -1.57
N HIS A 214 11.15 4.16 -2.15
CA HIS A 214 11.72 2.81 -2.10
C HIS A 214 11.95 2.36 -0.66
N GLN A 215 12.56 3.19 0.18
CA GLN A 215 12.79 2.92 1.60
C GLN A 215 11.48 2.71 2.35
N TYR A 216 10.47 3.56 2.08
CA TYR A 216 9.17 3.42 2.72
C TYR A 216 8.45 2.12 2.32
N ILE A 217 8.44 1.75 1.03
CA ILE A 217 7.81 0.50 0.60
C ILE A 217 8.53 -0.72 1.18
N ASN A 218 9.87 -0.67 1.29
CA ASN A 218 10.63 -1.70 1.96
C ASN A 218 10.24 -1.84 3.44
N PHE A 219 10.23 -0.73 4.18
CA PHE A 219 9.76 -0.68 5.57
C PHE A 219 8.32 -1.17 5.70
N TYR A 220 7.41 -0.69 4.84
CA TYR A 220 6.00 -1.07 4.84
C TYR A 220 5.81 -2.58 4.67
N ASN A 221 6.53 -3.20 3.75
CA ASN A 221 6.42 -4.62 3.46
C ASN A 221 7.06 -5.51 4.53
N ASN A 222 8.24 -5.15 5.04
CA ASN A 222 9.05 -6.03 5.86
C ASN A 222 8.90 -5.77 7.38
N GLU A 223 8.60 -4.55 7.78
CA GLU A 223 8.69 -4.13 9.19
C GLU A 223 7.39 -3.53 9.73
N ARG A 224 6.64 -2.80 8.89
CA ARG A 224 5.47 -2.05 9.35
C ARG A 224 4.37 -2.97 9.83
N ILE A 225 4.14 -2.97 11.14
CA ILE A 225 3.11 -3.78 11.83
C ILE A 225 1.70 -3.33 11.44
N LYS A 226 0.84 -4.30 11.11
CA LYS A 226 -0.59 -4.09 10.85
C LYS A 226 -1.42 -4.91 11.82
N SER A 227 -2.28 -4.25 12.62
CA SER A 227 -3.16 -4.94 13.58
C SER A 227 -4.08 -5.97 12.90
N LYS A 228 -4.52 -5.70 11.67
CA LYS A 228 -5.33 -6.64 10.86
C LYS A 228 -4.59 -7.91 10.45
N LEU A 229 -3.26 -7.88 10.44
CA LEU A 229 -2.37 -8.99 10.11
C LEU A 229 -1.78 -9.64 11.39
N LYS A 230 -2.55 -9.69 12.45
CA LYS A 230 -2.14 -10.26 13.75
C LYS A 230 -0.87 -9.61 14.34
N GLY A 231 -0.56 -8.36 13.97
CA GLY A 231 0.64 -7.66 14.41
C GLY A 231 1.90 -7.99 13.60
N LEU A 232 1.75 -8.62 12.45
CA LEU A 232 2.85 -8.87 11.51
C LEU A 232 2.93 -7.79 10.44
N SER A 233 4.08 -7.74 9.77
CA SER A 233 4.24 -6.99 8.53
C SER A 233 3.59 -7.75 7.36
N PRO A 234 3.24 -7.07 6.25
CA PRO A 234 2.63 -7.69 5.08
C PRO A 234 3.35 -8.94 4.58
N LYS A 235 4.67 -8.87 4.42
CA LYS A 235 5.48 -9.97 3.89
C LYS A 235 5.59 -11.14 4.87
N ASN A 236 5.74 -10.85 6.16
CA ASN A 236 5.80 -11.90 7.18
C ASN A 236 4.45 -12.62 7.32
N TYR A 237 3.33 -11.87 7.20
CA TYR A 237 2.00 -12.48 7.20
C TYR A 237 1.79 -13.41 6.00
N ARG A 238 2.24 -13.02 4.80
CA ARG A 238 2.15 -13.88 3.61
C ARG A 238 3.03 -15.14 3.75
N ARG A 239 4.27 -14.99 4.23
CA ARG A 239 5.19 -16.12 4.43
C ARG A 239 4.61 -17.20 5.35
N GLN A 240 4.09 -16.81 6.50
CA GLN A 240 3.46 -17.78 7.42
C GLN A 240 2.32 -18.58 6.76
N THR A 241 1.57 -17.96 5.84
CA THR A 241 0.49 -18.64 5.13
C THR A 241 1.02 -19.67 4.14
N PHE A 242 2.07 -19.35 3.39
CA PHE A 242 2.67 -20.31 2.46
C PHE A 242 3.36 -21.47 3.19
N GLU A 243 3.98 -21.23 4.34
CA GLU A 243 4.56 -22.29 5.18
C GLU A 243 3.50 -23.25 5.76
N ILE A 244 2.24 -22.82 5.87
CA ILE A 244 1.13 -23.64 6.36
C ILE A 244 0.43 -24.42 5.23
N ILE A 245 0.43 -23.86 4.00
CA ILE A 245 -0.37 -24.40 2.88
C ILE A 245 0.46 -25.29 1.95
N TYR A 246 1.78 -25.11 1.91
CA TYR A 246 2.72 -25.81 1.06
C TYR A 246 3.94 -26.30 1.87
#